data_4a3e3c0db288feaab99e9be6e25fc568
#
_entry.id   4a3e3c0db288feaab99e9be6e25fc568
#
_cell.length_a   1.000
_cell.length_b   1.000
_cell.length_c   1.000
_cell.angle_alpha   90.00
_cell.angle_beta   90.00
_cell.angle_gamma   90.00
#
_symmetry.space_group_name_H-M   'P 1'
#
loop_
_entity.id
_entity.type
_entity.pdbx_description
1 polymer ?
#
loop_
_entity_poly.entity_id
_entity_poly.type
_entity_poly.pdbx_seq_one_letter_code
_entity_poly.pdbx_strand_id
1 'polypeptide(L)'
;MFAAALFGILTRPVGFLAAVWPANAVLLGMFVRRPDLQIGPGYVGATAAFLATDLLTGGTILNTVLLTTANMVGVVTGHALFLRLPGAHRRLQQPHSVLYLFVISTLAAAMAGFVGMIANQVMFDKGAVAGWAFWFATELVNYLIILPIILSAPALSKIDFVAVLRGNRHQDTLRQRLTFFLPALGLAFSALLALIVGGPGAVAFPIPALLWCALSYPPWVTSILTLFYSLWILLLISSEHEIPLVNAHSQSTVLSIRLGVALVATGPLMVASVMAARNDLVRRLKRLAAHDPLTGVLNRRAFQETAGETLSEQANQGSPVTVMMLDIDRFKNINDTYGHATGDLVLTVFANIVRTSLRDDDVIGRLGGEEFGVLLPYCTKTDGRNIAERIRKMVAATAITIPNGGDLSATVSIGISSSEGSLSDLNLLLSRADAALYSAKRAGRNRVEEC
;
A
#
# COMPACT_ATOMS: atom_id res chain seq x y z
N MET A 1 -15.47 -13.30 16.58
CA MET A 1 -16.85 -13.36 16.04
C MET A 1 -17.90 -12.97 17.07
N PHE A 2 -17.84 -13.51 18.28
CA PHE A 2 -18.81 -13.19 19.36
C PHE A 2 -19.00 -11.67 19.58
N ALA A 3 -17.91 -10.91 19.77
CA ALA A 3 -17.99 -9.45 19.98
C ALA A 3 -18.61 -8.69 18.79
N ALA A 4 -18.33 -9.11 17.56
CA ALA A 4 -18.89 -8.48 16.36
C ALA A 4 -20.41 -8.77 16.22
N ALA A 5 -20.84 -9.99 16.57
CA ALA A 5 -22.26 -10.36 16.59
C ALA A 5 -23.00 -9.63 17.73
N LEU A 6 -22.39 -9.56 18.91
CA LEU A 6 -22.95 -8.82 20.06
C LEU A 6 -23.15 -7.33 19.73
N PHE A 7 -22.17 -6.69 19.09
CA PHE A 7 -22.30 -5.31 18.60
C PHE A 7 -23.51 -5.15 17.64
N GLY A 8 -23.69 -6.09 16.72
CA GLY A 8 -24.83 -6.10 15.80
C GLY A 8 -26.17 -6.19 16.55
N ILE A 9 -26.24 -7.04 17.58
CA ILE A 9 -27.46 -7.18 18.39
C ILE A 9 -27.77 -5.90 19.18
N LEU A 10 -26.76 -5.27 19.77
CA LEU A 10 -26.91 -4.02 20.52
C LEU A 10 -27.35 -2.84 19.64
N THR A 11 -27.14 -2.91 18.32
CA THR A 11 -27.57 -1.88 17.35
C THR A 11 -28.91 -2.20 16.69
N ARG A 12 -29.69 -3.19 17.19
CA ARG A 12 -31.03 -3.50 16.68
C ARG A 12 -32.07 -2.49 17.23
N PRO A 13 -32.75 -1.74 16.36
CA PRO A 13 -33.94 -1.02 16.74
C PRO A 13 -35.06 -2.00 17.07
N VAL A 14 -35.98 -1.61 17.93
CA VAL A 14 -37.14 -2.45 18.30
C VAL A 14 -37.95 -2.81 17.05
N GLY A 15 -38.10 -4.10 16.77
CA GLY A 15 -38.93 -4.61 15.66
C GLY A 15 -38.24 -4.59 14.28
N PHE A 16 -36.91 -4.37 14.20
CA PHE A 16 -36.12 -4.34 12.94
C PHE A 16 -34.85 -5.17 13.03
N LEU A 17 -34.25 -5.47 11.85
CA LEU A 17 -32.89 -6.02 11.76
C LEU A 17 -31.88 -4.96 12.22
N ALA A 18 -30.71 -5.43 12.67
CA ALA A 18 -29.63 -4.56 13.10
C ALA A 18 -29.30 -3.47 12.06
N ALA A 19 -29.03 -2.27 12.56
CA ALA A 19 -28.62 -1.16 11.71
C ALA A 19 -27.28 -1.50 11.01
N VAL A 20 -26.39 -2.15 11.75
CA VAL A 20 -25.08 -2.60 11.30
C VAL A 20 -24.82 -4.01 11.80
N TRP A 21 -24.43 -4.92 10.90
CA TRP A 21 -24.10 -6.30 11.22
C TRP A 21 -22.68 -6.64 10.74
N PRO A 22 -21.64 -6.28 11.49
CA PRO A 22 -20.26 -6.40 11.02
C PRO A 22 -19.75 -7.84 10.95
N ALA A 23 -20.40 -8.78 11.65
CA ALA A 23 -19.87 -10.12 11.87
C ALA A 23 -19.62 -10.89 10.58
N ASN A 24 -20.56 -10.85 9.62
CA ASN A 24 -20.43 -11.57 8.35
C ASN A 24 -19.29 -11.01 7.48
N ALA A 25 -19.17 -9.70 7.39
CA ALA A 25 -18.12 -9.03 6.62
C ALA A 25 -16.74 -9.25 7.24
N VAL A 26 -16.64 -9.21 8.58
CA VAL A 26 -15.38 -9.50 9.28
C VAL A 26 -14.96 -10.94 9.06
N LEU A 27 -15.88 -11.91 9.20
CA LEU A 27 -15.60 -13.32 8.99
C LEU A 27 -15.15 -13.61 7.57
N LEU A 28 -15.89 -13.11 6.58
CA LEU A 28 -15.57 -13.26 5.17
C LEU A 28 -14.19 -12.64 4.85
N GLY A 29 -13.96 -11.42 5.32
CA GLY A 29 -12.68 -10.73 5.12
C GLY A 29 -11.50 -11.49 5.72
N MET A 30 -11.65 -12.06 6.92
CA MET A 30 -10.62 -12.89 7.55
C MET A 30 -10.31 -14.14 6.72
N PHE A 31 -11.31 -14.88 6.27
CA PHE A 31 -11.11 -16.08 5.46
C PHE A 31 -10.46 -15.79 4.11
N VAL A 32 -10.85 -14.70 3.45
CA VAL A 32 -10.27 -14.30 2.16
C VAL A 32 -8.80 -13.86 2.33
N ARG A 33 -8.47 -13.19 3.44
CA ARG A 33 -7.13 -12.65 3.68
C ARG A 33 -6.13 -13.67 4.23
N ARG A 34 -6.60 -14.63 5.02
CA ARG A 34 -5.83 -15.64 5.73
C ARG A 34 -6.24 -17.03 5.27
N PRO A 35 -5.87 -17.45 4.04
CA PRO A 35 -6.21 -18.77 3.52
C PRO A 35 -5.53 -19.92 4.29
N ASP A 36 -4.53 -19.60 5.11
CA ASP A 36 -3.86 -20.49 6.06
C ASP A 36 -4.73 -20.86 7.27
N LEU A 37 -5.79 -20.11 7.56
CA LEU A 37 -6.77 -20.53 8.55
C LEU A 37 -7.47 -21.79 8.07
N GLN A 38 -7.43 -22.85 8.90
CA GLN A 38 -8.12 -24.11 8.61
C GLN A 38 -9.62 -23.82 8.44
N ILE A 39 -10.10 -23.86 7.21
CA ILE A 39 -11.44 -23.42 6.82
C ILE A 39 -12.51 -24.16 7.63
N GLY A 40 -12.40 -25.49 7.78
CA GLY A 40 -13.37 -26.30 8.53
C GLY A 40 -13.57 -25.84 9.98
N PRO A 41 -12.53 -25.86 10.83
CA PRO A 41 -12.62 -25.35 12.20
C PRO A 41 -13.04 -23.89 12.31
N GLY A 42 -12.65 -23.04 11.34
CA GLY A 42 -13.06 -21.64 11.30
C GLY A 42 -14.57 -21.47 11.11
N TYR A 43 -15.18 -22.23 10.21
CA TYR A 43 -16.62 -22.23 10.00
C TYR A 43 -17.38 -22.76 11.21
N VAL A 44 -16.92 -23.88 11.81
CA VAL A 44 -17.53 -24.42 13.02
C VAL A 44 -17.47 -23.43 14.18
N GLY A 45 -16.32 -22.82 14.41
CA GLY A 45 -16.15 -21.81 15.47
C GLY A 45 -17.00 -20.55 15.25
N ALA A 46 -17.14 -20.11 14.00
CA ALA A 46 -18.00 -18.96 13.67
C ALA A 46 -19.49 -19.29 13.87
N THR A 47 -19.94 -20.46 13.43
CA THR A 47 -21.32 -20.94 13.63
C THR A 47 -21.63 -21.05 15.13
N ALA A 48 -20.74 -21.66 15.92
CA ALA A 48 -20.90 -21.74 17.37
C ALA A 48 -20.97 -20.36 18.03
N ALA A 49 -20.15 -19.40 17.57
CA ALA A 49 -20.18 -18.02 18.09
C ALA A 49 -21.49 -17.30 17.78
N PHE A 50 -22.05 -17.46 16.57
CA PHE A 50 -23.36 -16.89 16.23
C PHE A 50 -24.49 -17.51 17.07
N LEU A 51 -24.54 -18.84 17.18
CA LEU A 51 -25.52 -19.53 17.99
C LEU A 51 -25.43 -19.08 19.46
N ALA A 52 -24.23 -19.08 20.03
CA ALA A 52 -24.02 -18.67 21.42
C ALA A 52 -24.44 -17.22 21.68
N THR A 53 -24.07 -16.29 20.77
CA THR A 53 -24.41 -14.86 20.96
C THR A 53 -25.91 -14.66 20.95
N ASP A 54 -26.65 -15.25 20.01
CA ASP A 54 -28.07 -15.06 19.85
C ASP A 54 -28.86 -15.73 21.00
N LEU A 55 -28.46 -16.94 21.42
CA LEU A 55 -29.07 -17.62 22.58
C LEU A 55 -28.84 -16.88 23.89
N LEU A 56 -27.63 -16.35 24.14
CA LEU A 56 -27.27 -15.59 25.34
C LEU A 56 -28.03 -14.25 25.42
N THR A 57 -28.45 -13.73 24.29
CA THR A 57 -29.24 -12.47 24.20
C THR A 57 -30.77 -12.71 24.17
N GLY A 58 -31.23 -13.92 24.45
CA GLY A 58 -32.65 -14.25 24.58
C GLY A 58 -33.30 -14.75 23.29
N GLY A 59 -32.54 -15.09 22.26
CA GLY A 59 -33.07 -15.69 21.03
C GLY A 59 -33.68 -17.06 21.25
N THR A 60 -34.80 -17.38 20.55
CA THR A 60 -35.33 -18.75 20.52
C THR A 60 -34.49 -19.65 19.65
N ILE A 61 -34.47 -20.95 19.91
CA ILE A 61 -33.66 -21.91 19.14
C ILE A 61 -33.96 -21.81 17.63
N LEU A 62 -35.23 -21.74 17.25
CA LEU A 62 -35.64 -21.65 15.85
C LEU A 62 -35.10 -20.38 15.19
N ASN A 63 -35.27 -19.22 15.81
CA ASN A 63 -34.82 -17.94 15.31
C ASN A 63 -33.28 -17.93 15.18
N THR A 64 -32.56 -18.40 16.20
CA THR A 64 -31.12 -18.50 16.25
C THR A 64 -30.57 -19.35 15.10
N VAL A 65 -31.17 -20.52 14.83
CA VAL A 65 -30.75 -21.38 13.71
C VAL A 65 -31.02 -20.72 12.37
N LEU A 66 -32.18 -20.10 12.17
CA LEU A 66 -32.51 -19.42 10.91
C LEU A 66 -31.56 -18.24 10.65
N LEU A 67 -31.32 -17.38 11.65
CA LEU A 67 -30.42 -16.23 11.56
C LEU A 67 -28.98 -16.66 11.28
N THR A 68 -28.48 -17.67 12.02
CA THR A 68 -27.14 -18.23 11.81
C THR A 68 -26.98 -18.83 10.43
N THR A 69 -27.99 -19.53 9.93
CA THR A 69 -27.96 -20.13 8.59
C THR A 69 -27.92 -19.04 7.51
N ALA A 70 -28.73 -17.98 7.63
CA ALA A 70 -28.69 -16.85 6.69
C ALA A 70 -27.31 -16.19 6.65
N ASN A 71 -26.71 -15.92 7.82
CA ASN A 71 -25.38 -15.35 7.93
C ASN A 71 -24.32 -16.24 7.26
N MET A 72 -24.33 -17.54 7.55
CA MET A 72 -23.34 -18.50 7.04
C MET A 72 -23.47 -18.72 5.53
N VAL A 73 -24.69 -18.75 4.97
CA VAL A 73 -24.90 -18.88 3.53
C VAL A 73 -24.27 -17.70 2.78
N GLY A 74 -24.44 -16.46 3.26
CA GLY A 74 -23.79 -15.29 2.69
C GLY A 74 -22.26 -15.38 2.73
N VAL A 75 -21.70 -15.73 3.90
CA VAL A 75 -20.25 -15.87 4.08
C VAL A 75 -19.67 -16.97 3.19
N VAL A 76 -20.28 -18.17 3.14
CA VAL A 76 -19.81 -19.30 2.31
C VAL A 76 -19.86 -18.92 0.83
N THR A 77 -20.95 -18.31 0.38
CA THR A 77 -21.09 -17.85 -1.02
C THR A 77 -20.01 -16.85 -1.38
N GLY A 78 -19.83 -15.80 -0.56
CA GLY A 78 -18.79 -14.79 -0.79
C GLY A 78 -17.38 -15.39 -0.78
N HIS A 79 -17.07 -16.26 0.18
CA HIS A 79 -15.76 -16.91 0.27
C HIS A 79 -15.47 -17.80 -0.95
N ALA A 80 -16.42 -18.63 -1.39
CA ALA A 80 -16.26 -19.48 -2.56
C ALA A 80 -16.01 -18.68 -3.84
N LEU A 81 -16.65 -17.52 -3.99
CA LEU A 81 -16.46 -16.62 -5.14
C LEU A 81 -15.11 -15.90 -5.06
N PHE A 82 -14.71 -15.39 -3.89
CA PHE A 82 -13.39 -14.76 -3.73
C PHE A 82 -12.24 -15.72 -3.98
N LEU A 83 -12.36 -17.00 -3.61
CA LEU A 83 -11.32 -18.00 -3.85
C LEU A 83 -11.01 -18.18 -5.35
N ARG A 84 -11.97 -17.92 -6.25
CA ARG A 84 -11.79 -18.00 -7.70
C ARG A 84 -10.99 -16.84 -8.27
N LEU A 85 -10.79 -15.76 -7.49
CA LEU A 85 -10.03 -14.59 -7.93
C LEU A 85 -8.52 -14.76 -7.68
N PRO A 86 -7.65 -14.21 -8.55
CA PRO A 86 -6.23 -14.05 -8.28
C PRO A 86 -5.96 -13.25 -7.00
N GLY A 87 -4.83 -13.50 -6.32
CA GLY A 87 -4.48 -12.89 -5.04
C GLY A 87 -4.46 -11.35 -5.06
N ALA A 88 -4.02 -10.75 -6.18
CA ALA A 88 -4.01 -9.29 -6.34
C ALA A 88 -5.43 -8.69 -6.29
N HIS A 89 -6.42 -9.36 -6.90
CA HIS A 89 -7.81 -8.93 -6.84
C HIS A 89 -8.42 -9.10 -5.45
N ARG A 90 -8.09 -10.18 -4.73
CA ARG A 90 -8.55 -10.38 -3.35
C ARG A 90 -8.06 -9.30 -2.39
N ARG A 91 -6.90 -8.67 -2.66
CA ARG A 91 -6.31 -7.60 -1.85
C ARG A 91 -6.63 -6.18 -2.34
N LEU A 92 -7.56 -6.04 -3.26
CA LEU A 92 -7.97 -4.77 -3.86
C LEU A 92 -6.78 -3.95 -4.44
N GLN A 93 -5.79 -4.64 -5.02
CA GLN A 93 -4.60 -4.02 -5.59
C GLN A 93 -4.73 -3.66 -7.07
N GLN A 94 -5.83 -4.03 -7.70
CA GLN A 94 -6.12 -3.78 -9.12
C GLN A 94 -7.39 -2.93 -9.25
N PRO A 95 -7.50 -2.06 -10.25
CA PRO A 95 -8.67 -1.20 -10.43
C PRO A 95 -10.00 -1.96 -10.50
N HIS A 96 -10.02 -3.10 -11.22
CA HIS A 96 -11.22 -3.93 -11.37
C HIS A 96 -11.59 -4.71 -10.09
N SER A 97 -10.72 -4.72 -9.07
CA SER A 97 -10.98 -5.47 -7.82
C SER A 97 -12.22 -4.98 -7.10
N VAL A 98 -12.51 -3.68 -7.18
CA VAL A 98 -13.70 -3.08 -6.56
C VAL A 98 -14.98 -3.55 -7.25
N LEU A 99 -14.94 -3.74 -8.57
CA LEU A 99 -16.07 -4.30 -9.31
C LEU A 99 -16.34 -5.76 -8.90
N TYR A 100 -15.28 -6.58 -8.79
CA TYR A 100 -15.42 -7.95 -8.27
C TYR A 100 -15.94 -7.97 -6.84
N LEU A 101 -15.45 -7.08 -5.97
CA LEU A 101 -15.96 -6.93 -4.62
C LEU A 101 -17.45 -6.62 -4.63
N PHE A 102 -17.89 -5.67 -5.46
CA PHE A 102 -19.30 -5.29 -5.57
C PHE A 102 -20.17 -6.47 -6.04
N VAL A 103 -19.77 -7.16 -7.12
CA VAL A 103 -20.52 -8.31 -7.65
C VAL A 103 -20.58 -9.45 -6.65
N ILE A 104 -19.46 -9.79 -6.01
CA ILE A 104 -19.41 -10.89 -5.02
C ILE A 104 -20.25 -10.53 -3.80
N SER A 105 -20.16 -9.29 -3.30
CA SER A 105 -20.97 -8.82 -2.17
C SER A 105 -22.45 -8.85 -2.50
N THR A 106 -22.82 -8.46 -3.72
CA THR A 106 -24.21 -8.52 -4.21
C THR A 106 -24.74 -9.96 -4.24
N LEU A 107 -23.95 -10.89 -4.79
CA LEU A 107 -24.35 -12.30 -4.83
C LEU A 107 -24.43 -12.93 -3.43
N ALA A 108 -23.46 -12.64 -2.57
CA ALA A 108 -23.44 -13.12 -1.19
C ALA A 108 -24.64 -12.60 -0.39
N ALA A 109 -24.94 -11.30 -0.52
CA ALA A 109 -26.08 -10.67 0.12
C ALA A 109 -27.42 -11.23 -0.40
N ALA A 110 -27.53 -11.45 -1.70
CA ALA A 110 -28.73 -12.04 -2.31
C ALA A 110 -28.98 -13.47 -1.80
N MET A 111 -27.95 -14.29 -1.70
CA MET A 111 -28.06 -15.66 -1.18
C MET A 111 -28.42 -15.68 0.31
N ALA A 112 -27.83 -14.81 1.13
CA ALA A 112 -28.24 -14.62 2.52
C ALA A 112 -29.71 -14.17 2.62
N GLY A 113 -30.14 -13.27 1.71
CA GLY A 113 -31.51 -12.78 1.62
C GLY A 113 -32.55 -13.88 1.39
N PHE A 114 -32.26 -14.92 0.61
CA PHE A 114 -33.20 -16.04 0.41
C PHE A 114 -33.49 -16.80 1.72
N VAL A 115 -32.50 -17.01 2.57
CA VAL A 115 -32.73 -17.59 3.90
C VAL A 115 -33.36 -16.58 4.83
N GLY A 116 -32.91 -15.32 4.79
CA GLY A 116 -33.45 -14.21 5.56
C GLY A 116 -34.92 -13.92 5.26
N MET A 117 -35.41 -14.19 4.06
CA MET A 117 -36.82 -14.15 3.68
C MET A 117 -37.67 -15.06 4.56
N ILE A 118 -37.21 -16.29 4.78
CA ILE A 118 -37.88 -17.29 5.60
C ILE A 118 -37.87 -16.82 7.08
N ALA A 119 -36.69 -16.41 7.56
CA ALA A 119 -36.52 -15.90 8.91
C ALA A 119 -37.43 -14.69 9.19
N ASN A 120 -37.54 -13.76 8.23
CA ASN A 120 -38.40 -12.58 8.37
C ASN A 120 -39.90 -12.91 8.47
N GLN A 121 -40.33 -13.90 7.70
CA GLN A 121 -41.74 -14.37 7.75
C GLN A 121 -42.04 -15.05 9.08
N VAL A 122 -41.14 -15.88 9.58
CA VAL A 122 -41.34 -16.60 10.88
C VAL A 122 -41.25 -15.68 12.08
N MET A 123 -40.35 -14.68 12.06
CA MET A 123 -40.08 -13.81 13.22
C MET A 123 -40.96 -12.56 13.28
N PHE A 124 -41.37 -12.01 12.15
CA PHE A 124 -42.00 -10.69 12.08
C PHE A 124 -43.35 -10.70 11.36
N ASP A 125 -43.80 -11.85 10.85
CA ASP A 125 -45.05 -11.98 10.07
C ASP A 125 -45.14 -10.96 8.92
N LYS A 126 -44.01 -10.69 8.27
CA LYS A 126 -43.91 -9.73 7.16
C LYS A 126 -43.72 -10.43 5.84
N GLY A 127 -44.14 -9.77 4.75
CA GLY A 127 -44.09 -10.35 3.40
C GLY A 127 -42.69 -10.80 2.97
N ALA A 128 -42.62 -11.95 2.32
CA ALA A 128 -41.38 -12.60 1.93
C ALA A 128 -40.44 -11.72 1.09
N VAL A 129 -40.99 -11.02 0.08
CA VAL A 129 -40.19 -10.15 -0.82
C VAL A 129 -39.59 -8.96 -0.06
N ALA A 130 -40.39 -8.35 0.81
CA ALA A 130 -39.90 -7.25 1.67
C ALA A 130 -38.80 -7.73 2.61
N GLY A 131 -38.93 -8.95 3.17
CA GLY A 131 -37.94 -9.58 4.01
C GLY A 131 -36.63 -9.83 3.24
N TRP A 132 -36.72 -10.37 2.04
CA TRP A 132 -35.55 -10.55 1.17
C TRP A 132 -34.84 -9.23 0.87
N ALA A 133 -35.58 -8.23 0.43
CA ALA A 133 -35.00 -6.94 0.06
C ALA A 133 -34.29 -6.25 1.23
N PHE A 134 -34.91 -6.32 2.41
CA PHE A 134 -34.35 -5.71 3.61
C PHE A 134 -33.07 -6.43 4.10
N TRP A 135 -33.08 -7.79 4.05
CA TRP A 135 -31.90 -8.58 4.36
C TRP A 135 -30.77 -8.35 3.37
N PHE A 136 -31.09 -8.38 2.08
CA PHE A 136 -30.15 -8.09 1.00
C PHE A 136 -29.46 -6.74 1.18
N ALA A 137 -30.23 -5.67 1.40
CA ALA A 137 -29.67 -4.33 1.56
C ALA A 137 -28.79 -4.21 2.82
N THR A 138 -29.17 -4.89 3.91
CA THR A 138 -28.40 -4.91 5.16
C THR A 138 -27.06 -5.61 4.93
N GLU A 139 -27.05 -6.81 4.34
CA GLU A 139 -25.80 -7.54 4.07
C GLU A 139 -24.92 -6.81 3.08
N LEU A 140 -25.51 -6.28 1.99
CA LEU A 140 -24.77 -5.57 0.95
C LEU A 140 -24.03 -4.36 1.52
N VAL A 141 -24.69 -3.51 2.28
CA VAL A 141 -24.04 -2.33 2.87
C VAL A 141 -22.90 -2.74 3.81
N ASN A 142 -23.11 -3.75 4.66
CA ASN A 142 -22.09 -4.21 5.58
C ASN A 142 -20.86 -4.79 4.85
N TYR A 143 -21.06 -5.59 3.80
CA TYR A 143 -19.95 -6.09 2.98
C TYR A 143 -19.19 -4.93 2.30
N LEU A 144 -19.88 -3.96 1.71
CA LEU A 144 -19.24 -2.88 0.95
C LEU A 144 -18.51 -1.85 1.82
N ILE A 145 -18.92 -1.66 3.09
CA ILE A 145 -18.23 -0.72 3.98
C ILE A 145 -17.12 -1.36 4.83
N ILE A 146 -17.20 -2.67 5.12
CA ILE A 146 -16.26 -3.34 6.04
C ILE A 146 -15.19 -4.16 5.29
N LEU A 147 -15.57 -4.95 4.28
CA LEU A 147 -14.59 -5.78 3.54
C LEU A 147 -13.44 -4.98 2.97
N PRO A 148 -13.63 -3.78 2.38
CA PRO A 148 -12.53 -3.02 1.82
C PRO A 148 -11.42 -2.72 2.82
N ILE A 149 -11.75 -2.45 4.08
CA ILE A 149 -10.76 -2.20 5.14
C ILE A 149 -9.91 -3.44 5.35
N ILE A 150 -10.57 -4.60 5.52
CA ILE A 150 -9.87 -5.85 5.82
C ILE A 150 -9.02 -6.29 4.64
N LEU A 151 -9.54 -6.19 3.42
CA LEU A 151 -8.87 -6.68 2.22
C LEU A 151 -7.72 -5.76 1.77
N SER A 152 -7.85 -4.43 1.93
CA SER A 152 -6.83 -3.46 1.51
C SER A 152 -5.80 -3.11 2.59
N ALA A 153 -6.04 -3.50 3.87
CA ALA A 153 -5.12 -3.19 4.96
C ALA A 153 -3.69 -3.72 4.67
N PRO A 154 -2.64 -2.96 4.92
CA PRO A 154 -1.27 -3.45 4.84
C PRO A 154 -1.01 -4.58 5.85
N ALA A 155 0.07 -5.35 5.67
CA ALA A 155 0.49 -6.32 6.68
C ALA A 155 0.81 -5.58 7.99
N LEU A 156 0.36 -6.12 9.12
CA LEU A 156 0.55 -5.49 10.45
C LEU A 156 2.01 -5.15 10.74
N SER A 157 2.96 -5.97 10.25
CA SER A 157 4.40 -5.71 10.35
C SER A 157 4.90 -4.52 9.50
N LYS A 158 4.07 -4.00 8.59
CA LYS A 158 4.39 -2.85 7.71
C LYS A 158 3.60 -1.59 8.07
N ILE A 159 2.76 -1.65 9.09
CA ILE A 159 2.03 -0.47 9.57
C ILE A 159 2.94 0.25 10.57
N ASP A 160 3.78 1.12 10.05
CA ASP A 160 4.36 2.16 10.86
C ASP A 160 3.32 3.31 10.95
N PHE A 161 2.43 3.21 11.94
CA PHE A 161 1.43 4.24 12.23
C PHE A 161 2.07 5.62 12.42
N VAL A 162 3.27 5.62 12.95
CA VAL A 162 4.05 6.84 13.19
C VAL A 162 4.58 7.40 11.88
N ALA A 163 4.98 6.56 10.92
CA ALA A 163 5.40 6.99 9.59
C ALA A 163 4.23 7.51 8.74
N VAL A 164 3.04 6.89 8.86
CA VAL A 164 1.81 7.38 8.18
C VAL A 164 1.39 8.76 8.68
N LEU A 165 1.54 9.02 10.00
CA LEU A 165 1.20 10.31 10.61
C LEU A 165 2.35 11.35 10.53
N ARG A 166 3.61 10.91 10.42
CA ARG A 166 4.77 11.80 10.41
C ARG A 166 5.18 12.30 9.03
N GLY A 167 4.70 11.69 7.93
CA GLY A 167 5.24 11.99 6.61
C GLY A 167 6.71 11.54 6.47
N ASN A 168 7.33 11.84 5.35
CA ASN A 168 8.75 11.56 5.12
C ASN A 168 9.60 12.51 5.98
N ARG A 169 10.40 11.97 6.91
CA ARG A 169 11.06 12.67 8.04
C ARG A 169 11.96 13.86 7.70
N HIS A 170 12.30 14.12 6.44
CA HIS A 170 13.37 15.06 6.13
C HIS A 170 12.97 16.44 5.60
N GLN A 171 11.69 16.70 5.25
CA GLN A 171 11.31 18.04 4.70
C GLN A 171 9.86 18.49 4.97
N ASP A 172 9.08 17.83 5.83
CA ASP A 172 7.69 18.22 6.03
C ASP A 172 7.57 19.54 6.81
N THR A 173 7.39 20.62 6.09
CA THR A 173 7.00 21.91 6.67
C THR A 173 5.62 21.77 7.35
N LEU A 174 5.35 22.58 8.39
CA LEU A 174 4.05 22.63 9.08
C LEU A 174 2.88 22.73 8.07
N ARG A 175 3.09 23.44 6.96
CA ARG A 175 2.14 23.59 5.86
C ARG A 175 1.79 22.25 5.19
N GLN A 176 2.76 21.37 4.95
CA GLN A 176 2.52 20.05 4.34
C GLN A 176 1.73 19.13 5.28
N ARG A 177 2.01 19.18 6.59
CA ARG A 177 1.24 18.43 7.59
C ARG A 177 -0.21 18.91 7.68
N LEU A 178 -0.45 20.22 7.65
CA LEU A 178 -1.80 20.77 7.65
C LEU A 178 -2.57 20.36 6.37
N THR A 179 -1.93 20.42 5.21
CA THR A 179 -2.57 20.01 3.93
C THR A 179 -2.94 18.53 3.89
N PHE A 180 -2.21 17.67 4.63
CA PHE A 180 -2.53 16.24 4.73
C PHE A 180 -3.89 15.97 5.39
N PHE A 181 -4.30 16.78 6.40
CA PHE A 181 -5.56 16.59 7.09
C PHE A 181 -6.76 17.28 6.44
N LEU A 182 -6.54 18.18 5.48
CA LEU A 182 -7.62 18.93 4.83
C LEU A 182 -8.74 18.06 4.22
N PRO A 183 -8.47 16.94 3.51
CA PRO A 183 -9.55 16.11 2.98
C PRO A 183 -10.44 15.51 4.07
N ALA A 184 -9.84 15.03 5.18
CA ALA A 184 -10.58 14.47 6.30
C ALA A 184 -11.41 15.55 7.05
N LEU A 185 -10.86 16.76 7.21
CA LEU A 185 -11.59 17.91 7.76
C LEU A 185 -12.73 18.34 6.84
N GLY A 186 -12.50 18.34 5.51
CA GLY A 186 -13.53 18.57 4.51
C GLY A 186 -14.67 17.57 4.59
N LEU A 187 -14.36 16.29 4.86
CA LEU A 187 -15.35 15.24 5.08
C LEU A 187 -16.18 15.53 6.35
N ALA A 188 -15.52 15.85 7.46
CA ALA A 188 -16.20 16.17 8.71
C ALA A 188 -17.11 17.42 8.56
N PHE A 189 -16.61 18.45 7.87
CA PHE A 189 -17.38 19.66 7.59
C PHE A 189 -18.60 19.39 6.70
N SER A 190 -18.45 18.61 5.62
CA SER A 190 -19.56 18.29 4.72
C SER A 190 -20.59 17.37 5.38
N ALA A 191 -20.16 16.50 6.29
CA ALA A 191 -21.05 15.69 7.11
C ALA A 191 -21.88 16.58 8.08
N LEU A 192 -21.24 17.55 8.74
CA LEU A 192 -21.94 18.52 9.59
C LEU A 192 -22.92 19.38 8.78
N LEU A 193 -22.53 19.83 7.59
CA LEU A 193 -23.38 20.58 6.69
C LEU A 193 -24.61 19.75 6.27
N ALA A 194 -24.43 18.45 6.01
CA ALA A 194 -25.53 17.56 5.71
C ALA A 194 -26.58 17.47 6.83
N LEU A 195 -26.16 17.54 8.10
CA LEU A 195 -27.07 17.60 9.25
C LEU A 195 -27.85 18.92 9.32
N ILE A 196 -27.17 20.03 9.05
CA ILE A 196 -27.77 21.37 9.14
C ILE A 196 -28.82 21.59 8.05
N VAL A 197 -28.49 21.19 6.81
CA VAL A 197 -29.36 21.37 5.64
C VAL A 197 -30.53 20.39 5.66
N GLY A 198 -30.24 19.12 6.05
CA GLY A 198 -31.25 18.05 6.09
C GLY A 198 -31.77 17.62 4.72
N GLY A 199 -32.80 16.77 4.75
CA GLY A 199 -33.49 16.26 3.56
C GLY A 199 -32.80 15.08 2.87
N PRO A 200 -33.49 14.38 1.94
CA PRO A 200 -32.98 13.15 1.31
C PRO A 200 -31.68 13.32 0.52
N GLY A 201 -31.46 14.52 -0.04
CA GLY A 201 -30.25 14.86 -0.81
C GLY A 201 -29.00 15.06 0.05
N ALA A 202 -29.16 15.31 1.35
CA ALA A 202 -28.04 15.58 2.26
C ALA A 202 -27.09 14.39 2.41
N VAL A 203 -27.56 13.16 2.18
CA VAL A 203 -26.71 11.95 2.13
C VAL A 203 -25.63 12.03 1.05
N ALA A 204 -25.81 12.84 0.01
CA ALA A 204 -24.84 13.00 -1.05
C ALA A 204 -23.78 14.07 -0.78
N PHE A 205 -23.96 14.97 0.19
CA PHE A 205 -23.05 16.09 0.46
C PHE A 205 -21.61 15.66 0.74
N PRO A 206 -21.32 14.58 1.48
CA PRO A 206 -19.97 14.13 1.71
C PRO A 206 -19.26 13.47 0.51
N ILE A 207 -19.97 13.17 -0.59
CA ILE A 207 -19.38 12.48 -1.76
C ILE A 207 -18.15 13.24 -2.32
N PRO A 208 -18.18 14.56 -2.57
CA PRO A 208 -17.01 15.29 -3.05
C PRO A 208 -15.83 15.21 -2.08
N ALA A 209 -16.08 15.29 -0.77
CA ALA A 209 -15.04 15.17 0.24
C ALA A 209 -14.49 13.73 0.36
N LEU A 210 -15.32 12.70 0.24
CA LEU A 210 -14.90 11.30 0.16
C LEU A 210 -14.04 11.04 -1.08
N LEU A 211 -14.38 11.63 -2.22
CA LEU A 211 -13.55 11.54 -3.43
C LEU A 211 -12.22 12.27 -3.24
N TRP A 212 -12.21 13.43 -2.58
CA TRP A 212 -10.96 14.10 -2.24
C TRP A 212 -10.09 13.23 -1.30
N CYS A 213 -10.68 12.59 -0.30
CA CYS A 213 -9.97 11.60 0.53
C CYS A 213 -9.40 10.46 -0.32
N ALA A 214 -10.17 9.94 -1.29
CA ALA A 214 -9.73 8.85 -2.17
C ALA A 214 -8.57 9.23 -3.10
N LEU A 215 -8.47 10.49 -3.49
CA LEU A 215 -7.35 11.04 -4.26
C LEU A 215 -6.10 11.27 -3.40
N SER A 216 -6.27 11.51 -2.09
CA SER A 216 -5.20 11.94 -1.19
C SER A 216 -4.65 10.80 -0.33
N TYR A 217 -5.46 9.81 0.01
CA TYR A 217 -5.11 8.73 0.94
C TYR A 217 -5.04 7.37 0.26
N PRO A 218 -4.29 6.41 0.86
CA PRO A 218 -4.30 5.03 0.38
C PRO A 218 -5.67 4.37 0.58
N PRO A 219 -6.00 3.30 -0.19
CA PRO A 219 -7.33 2.67 -0.18
C PRO A 219 -7.83 2.27 1.20
N TRP A 220 -6.97 1.75 2.08
CA TRP A 220 -7.36 1.32 3.42
C TRP A 220 -7.78 2.49 4.33
N VAL A 221 -7.12 3.66 4.23
CA VAL A 221 -7.50 4.87 4.98
C VAL A 221 -8.82 5.42 4.45
N THR A 222 -8.95 5.52 3.13
CA THR A 222 -10.22 5.93 2.48
C THR A 222 -11.37 5.02 2.91
N SER A 223 -11.14 3.69 2.97
CA SER A 223 -12.16 2.73 3.43
C SER A 223 -12.55 2.95 4.89
N ILE A 224 -11.61 3.29 5.76
CA ILE A 224 -11.90 3.62 7.17
C ILE A 224 -12.76 4.88 7.26
N LEU A 225 -12.40 5.94 6.53
CA LEU A 225 -13.19 7.18 6.52
C LEU A 225 -14.59 6.96 5.95
N THR A 226 -14.71 6.16 4.90
CA THR A 226 -16.00 5.75 4.32
C THR A 226 -16.83 4.93 5.31
N LEU A 227 -16.20 4.00 6.06
CA LEU A 227 -16.89 3.25 7.12
C LEU A 227 -17.45 4.18 8.19
N PHE A 228 -16.62 5.08 8.73
CA PHE A 228 -17.06 6.03 9.77
C PHE A 228 -18.24 6.88 9.30
N TYR A 229 -18.17 7.42 8.09
CA TYR A 229 -19.27 8.16 7.50
C TYR A 229 -20.54 7.29 7.34
N SER A 230 -20.40 6.09 6.78
CA SER A 230 -21.52 5.17 6.56
C SER A 230 -22.16 4.71 7.86
N LEU A 231 -21.35 4.36 8.88
CA LEU A 231 -21.84 4.02 10.21
C LEU A 231 -22.60 5.16 10.84
N TRP A 232 -22.06 6.37 10.75
CA TRP A 232 -22.71 7.56 11.30
C TRP A 232 -24.11 7.78 10.70
N ILE A 233 -24.24 7.71 9.36
CA ILE A 233 -25.55 7.81 8.68
C ILE A 233 -26.49 6.67 9.09
N LEU A 234 -26.02 5.41 9.13
CA LEU A 234 -26.84 4.26 9.47
C LEU A 234 -27.34 4.32 10.92
N LEU A 235 -26.51 4.79 11.86
CA LEU A 235 -26.86 4.94 13.26
C LEU A 235 -27.84 6.12 13.47
N LEU A 236 -27.64 7.23 12.77
CA LEU A 236 -28.55 8.36 12.78
C LEU A 236 -29.98 7.98 12.37
N ILE A 237 -30.12 7.17 11.32
CA ILE A 237 -31.42 6.71 10.82
C ILE A 237 -32.07 5.70 11.78
N SER A 238 -31.23 4.97 12.54
CA SER A 238 -31.72 3.97 13.50
C SER A 238 -32.07 4.56 14.87
N SER A 239 -31.64 5.79 15.17
CA SER A 239 -32.03 6.51 16.37
C SER A 239 -33.49 7.02 16.22
N GLU A 240 -34.32 6.81 17.22
CA GLU A 240 -35.72 7.26 17.25
C GLU A 240 -35.88 8.79 17.36
N HIS A 241 -34.75 9.54 17.28
CA HIS A 241 -34.78 11.00 17.31
C HIS A 241 -35.25 11.52 15.94
N GLU A 242 -36.22 12.45 15.97
CA GLU A 242 -36.64 13.21 14.79
C GLU A 242 -35.46 14.03 14.25
N ILE A 243 -34.68 13.40 13.38
CA ILE A 243 -33.59 14.11 12.69
C ILE A 243 -34.14 14.63 11.38
N PRO A 244 -33.89 15.91 11.02
CA PRO A 244 -34.44 16.55 9.82
C PRO A 244 -34.07 15.86 8.50
N LEU A 245 -33.15 14.87 8.55
CA LEU A 245 -32.63 14.20 7.37
C LEU A 245 -33.64 13.37 6.61
N VAL A 246 -34.52 12.60 7.30
CA VAL A 246 -35.52 11.74 6.63
C VAL A 246 -36.61 11.31 7.60
N ASN A 247 -37.84 11.28 7.16
CA ASN A 247 -38.95 10.59 7.86
C ASN A 247 -38.74 9.07 7.79
N ALA A 248 -37.91 8.52 8.70
CA ALA A 248 -37.47 7.12 8.70
C ALA A 248 -38.57 6.10 9.14
N HIS A 249 -39.84 6.52 9.22
CA HIS A 249 -40.92 5.65 9.68
C HIS A 249 -41.35 4.60 8.65
N SER A 250 -40.95 4.71 7.39
CA SER A 250 -41.31 3.71 6.36
C SER A 250 -40.16 2.74 6.08
N GLN A 251 -40.47 1.45 5.98
CA GLN A 251 -39.49 0.41 5.60
C GLN A 251 -38.84 0.68 4.24
N SER A 252 -39.58 1.24 3.30
CA SER A 252 -39.05 1.61 1.96
C SER A 252 -37.98 2.70 2.03
N THR A 253 -38.14 3.67 2.92
CA THR A 253 -37.16 4.73 3.15
C THR A 253 -35.85 4.17 3.73
N VAL A 254 -35.90 3.33 4.75
CA VAL A 254 -34.72 2.68 5.34
C VAL A 254 -34.00 1.81 4.30
N LEU A 255 -34.75 1.05 3.50
CA LEU A 255 -34.20 0.24 2.41
C LEU A 255 -33.47 1.11 1.39
N SER A 256 -34.11 2.19 0.93
CA SER A 256 -33.54 3.12 -0.05
C SER A 256 -32.24 3.73 0.46
N ILE A 257 -32.17 4.14 1.72
CA ILE A 257 -30.99 4.75 2.31
C ILE A 257 -29.86 3.73 2.46
N ARG A 258 -30.14 2.50 2.90
CA ARG A 258 -29.12 1.44 2.97
C ARG A 258 -28.49 1.17 1.59
N LEU A 259 -29.30 1.06 0.56
CA LEU A 259 -28.81 0.90 -0.81
C LEU A 259 -28.03 2.14 -1.28
N GLY A 260 -28.51 3.35 -0.95
CA GLY A 260 -27.80 4.59 -1.24
C GLY A 260 -26.42 4.66 -0.58
N VAL A 261 -26.32 4.33 0.71
CA VAL A 261 -25.03 4.27 1.44
C VAL A 261 -24.10 3.21 0.83
N ALA A 262 -24.62 2.03 0.48
CA ALA A 262 -23.85 0.98 -0.17
C ALA A 262 -23.25 1.45 -1.51
N LEU A 263 -24.02 2.15 -2.34
CA LEU A 263 -23.57 2.69 -3.61
C LEU A 263 -22.60 3.86 -3.43
N VAL A 264 -22.88 4.78 -2.50
CA VAL A 264 -21.98 5.89 -2.18
C VAL A 264 -20.60 5.39 -1.71
N ALA A 265 -20.55 4.31 -0.95
CA ALA A 265 -19.29 3.73 -0.48
C ALA A 265 -18.39 3.18 -1.61
N THR A 266 -18.99 2.76 -2.74
CA THR A 266 -18.23 2.15 -3.85
C THR A 266 -17.41 3.16 -4.64
N GLY A 267 -17.90 4.40 -4.83
CA GLY A 267 -17.25 5.43 -5.63
C GLY A 267 -15.85 5.82 -5.12
N PRO A 268 -15.71 6.27 -3.86
CA PRO A 268 -14.42 6.61 -3.27
C PRO A 268 -13.44 5.43 -3.27
N LEU A 269 -13.93 4.22 -3.02
CA LEU A 269 -13.12 3.02 -3.03
C LEU A 269 -12.55 2.73 -4.43
N MET A 270 -13.37 2.89 -5.47
CA MET A 270 -12.93 2.71 -6.86
C MET A 270 -11.86 3.73 -7.23
N VAL A 271 -12.07 5.01 -6.90
CA VAL A 271 -11.09 6.08 -7.14
C VAL A 271 -9.78 5.79 -6.39
N ALA A 272 -9.84 5.43 -5.11
CA ALA A 272 -8.65 5.11 -4.31
C ALA A 272 -7.88 3.91 -4.88
N SER A 273 -8.58 2.87 -5.36
CA SER A 273 -7.95 1.70 -5.98
C SER A 273 -7.25 2.05 -7.30
N VAL A 274 -7.88 2.87 -8.15
CA VAL A 274 -7.28 3.36 -9.41
C VAL A 274 -6.05 4.23 -9.11
N MET A 275 -6.14 5.12 -8.12
CA MET A 275 -5.00 5.97 -7.72
C MET A 275 -3.84 5.16 -7.16
N ALA A 276 -4.12 4.12 -6.37
CA ALA A 276 -3.08 3.22 -5.87
C ALA A 276 -2.36 2.48 -7.00
N ALA A 277 -3.10 1.94 -7.97
CA ALA A 277 -2.54 1.27 -9.14
C ALA A 277 -1.73 2.24 -10.02
N ARG A 278 -2.23 3.46 -10.25
CA ARG A 278 -1.50 4.52 -10.96
C ARG A 278 -0.19 4.86 -10.25
N ASN A 279 -0.22 5.07 -8.94
CA ASN A 279 0.97 5.42 -8.17
C ASN A 279 2.01 4.29 -8.16
N ASP A 280 1.57 3.02 -8.15
CA ASP A 280 2.48 1.88 -8.29
C ASP A 280 3.13 1.85 -9.68
N LEU A 281 2.36 2.09 -10.74
CA LEU A 281 2.89 2.18 -12.11
C LEU A 281 3.89 3.33 -12.24
N VAL A 282 3.58 4.52 -11.71
CA VAL A 282 4.50 5.67 -11.73
C VAL A 282 5.79 5.34 -10.97
N ARG A 283 5.71 4.67 -9.82
CA ARG A 283 6.90 4.24 -9.06
C ARG A 283 7.75 3.26 -9.86
N ARG A 284 7.13 2.30 -10.55
CA ARG A 284 7.85 1.35 -11.43
C ARG A 284 8.53 2.06 -12.60
N LEU A 285 7.81 2.98 -13.26
CA LEU A 285 8.37 3.78 -14.34
C LEU A 285 9.55 4.64 -13.87
N LYS A 286 9.43 5.31 -12.71
CA LYS A 286 10.52 6.07 -12.11
C LYS A 286 11.73 5.18 -11.81
N ARG A 287 11.51 3.97 -11.27
CA ARG A 287 12.60 3.03 -11.00
C ARG A 287 13.30 2.59 -12.29
N LEU A 288 12.55 2.22 -13.33
CA LEU A 288 13.11 1.86 -14.63
C LEU A 288 13.85 3.02 -15.30
N ALA A 289 13.35 4.25 -15.13
CA ALA A 289 14.00 5.45 -15.65
C ALA A 289 15.22 5.91 -14.83
N ALA A 290 15.36 5.48 -13.58
CA ALA A 290 16.41 5.90 -12.67
C ALA A 290 17.57 4.90 -12.55
N HIS A 291 17.36 3.63 -12.84
CA HIS A 291 18.38 2.60 -12.66
C HIS A 291 18.91 2.08 -14.00
N ASP A 292 20.18 1.66 -13.99
CA ASP A 292 20.78 0.91 -15.09
C ASP A 292 20.18 -0.51 -15.11
N PRO A 293 19.65 -0.98 -16.25
CA PRO A 293 18.92 -2.25 -16.31
C PRO A 293 19.84 -3.47 -16.11
N LEU A 294 21.13 -3.36 -16.37
CA LEU A 294 22.10 -4.45 -16.24
C LEU A 294 22.59 -4.59 -14.80
N THR A 295 22.99 -3.48 -14.18
CA THR A 295 23.68 -3.49 -12.89
C THR A 295 22.76 -3.19 -11.70
N GLY A 296 21.59 -2.60 -11.95
CA GLY A 296 20.61 -2.21 -10.92
C GLY A 296 21.02 -1.02 -10.07
N VAL A 297 22.20 -0.40 -10.27
CA VAL A 297 22.57 0.87 -9.64
C VAL A 297 21.92 2.04 -10.38
N LEU A 298 22.05 3.28 -9.87
CA LEU A 298 21.51 4.44 -10.58
C LEU A 298 22.16 4.57 -11.97
N ASN A 299 21.37 4.99 -12.96
CA ASN A 299 21.93 5.40 -14.23
C ASN A 299 22.56 6.81 -14.12
N ARG A 300 23.29 7.23 -15.14
CA ARG A 300 24.00 8.52 -15.17
C ARG A 300 23.14 9.69 -14.73
N ARG A 301 21.93 9.80 -15.28
CA ARG A 301 21.00 10.91 -14.97
C ARG A 301 20.58 10.90 -13.51
N ALA A 302 20.10 9.75 -13.03
CA ALA A 302 19.62 9.64 -11.66
C ALA A 302 20.75 9.79 -10.64
N PHE A 303 21.96 9.31 -10.95
CA PHE A 303 23.15 9.56 -10.14
C PHE A 303 23.46 11.06 -10.03
N GLN A 304 23.46 11.80 -11.14
CA GLN A 304 23.72 13.23 -11.12
C GLN A 304 22.67 14.03 -10.33
N GLU A 305 21.38 13.69 -10.49
CA GLU A 305 20.28 14.29 -9.76
C GLU A 305 20.41 14.01 -8.23
N THR A 306 20.53 12.73 -7.84
CA THR A 306 20.61 12.33 -6.43
C THR A 306 21.89 12.82 -5.74
N ALA A 307 23.03 12.69 -6.41
CA ALA A 307 24.31 13.14 -5.87
C ALA A 307 24.36 14.68 -5.73
N GLY A 308 23.73 15.41 -6.67
CA GLY A 308 23.62 16.87 -6.60
C GLY A 308 22.76 17.33 -5.41
N GLU A 309 21.63 16.67 -5.20
CA GLU A 309 20.76 16.94 -4.04
C GLU A 309 21.49 16.65 -2.72
N THR A 310 22.11 15.47 -2.59
CA THR A 310 22.88 15.08 -1.42
C THR A 310 24.03 16.06 -1.14
N LEU A 311 24.79 16.44 -2.17
CA LEU A 311 25.87 17.41 -2.03
C LEU A 311 25.37 18.77 -1.53
N SER A 312 24.26 19.24 -2.05
CA SER A 312 23.65 20.53 -1.63
C SER A 312 23.22 20.49 -0.15
N GLU A 313 22.67 19.37 0.31
CA GLU A 313 22.31 19.17 1.71
C GLU A 313 23.57 19.17 2.61
N GLN A 314 24.63 18.50 2.20
CA GLN A 314 25.90 18.45 2.94
C GLN A 314 26.60 19.82 3.01
N ALA A 315 26.60 20.57 1.90
CA ALA A 315 27.16 21.92 1.87
C ALA A 315 26.47 22.86 2.86
N ASN A 316 25.15 22.78 3.00
CA ASN A 316 24.37 23.55 3.99
C ASN A 316 24.71 23.18 5.45
N GLN A 317 25.25 21.99 5.68
CA GLN A 317 25.63 21.49 7.01
C GLN A 317 27.14 21.67 7.30
N GLY A 318 27.92 22.10 6.31
CA GLY A 318 29.37 22.20 6.44
C GLY A 318 30.08 20.83 6.56
N SER A 319 29.46 19.76 6.07
CA SER A 319 29.94 18.40 6.24
C SER A 319 30.86 17.97 5.09
N PRO A 320 31.89 17.14 5.36
CA PRO A 320 32.80 16.65 4.32
C PRO A 320 32.08 15.67 3.37
N VAL A 321 32.44 15.72 2.09
CA VAL A 321 31.93 14.83 1.05
C VAL A 321 33.10 14.33 0.21
N THR A 322 33.06 13.05 -0.17
CA THR A 322 34.02 12.45 -1.08
C THR A 322 33.30 11.89 -2.32
N VAL A 323 33.84 12.19 -3.50
CA VAL A 323 33.37 11.66 -4.79
C VAL A 323 34.44 10.74 -5.37
N MET A 324 34.02 9.63 -5.96
CA MET A 324 34.90 8.68 -6.65
C MET A 324 34.43 8.45 -8.07
N MET A 325 35.40 8.35 -8.97
CA MET A 325 35.23 7.80 -10.33
C MET A 325 35.96 6.45 -10.40
N LEU A 326 35.21 5.42 -10.82
CA LEU A 326 35.72 4.05 -10.90
C LEU A 326 35.61 3.54 -12.35
N ASP A 327 36.62 2.82 -12.81
CA ASP A 327 36.62 2.24 -14.15
C ASP A 327 37.29 0.86 -14.13
N ILE A 328 36.62 -0.13 -14.75
CA ILE A 328 37.08 -1.51 -14.78
C ILE A 328 38.25 -1.60 -15.77
N ASP A 329 39.42 -1.97 -15.28
CA ASP A 329 40.66 -2.02 -16.07
C ASP A 329 40.52 -3.01 -17.23
N ARG A 330 40.90 -2.54 -18.44
CA ARG A 330 40.95 -3.35 -19.67
C ARG A 330 39.61 -4.02 -20.01
N PHE A 331 38.49 -3.42 -19.67
CA PHE A 331 37.16 -4.00 -19.87
C PHE A 331 36.91 -4.36 -21.34
N LYS A 332 37.37 -3.55 -22.27
CA LYS A 332 37.32 -3.87 -23.71
C LYS A 332 37.99 -5.22 -24.02
N ASN A 333 39.16 -5.49 -23.44
CA ASN A 333 39.85 -6.77 -23.66
C ASN A 333 39.07 -7.96 -23.13
N ILE A 334 38.32 -7.77 -22.03
CA ILE A 334 37.42 -8.80 -21.47
C ILE A 334 36.32 -9.09 -22.50
N ASN A 335 35.69 -8.06 -23.05
CA ASN A 335 34.66 -8.23 -24.08
C ASN A 335 35.21 -8.90 -25.34
N ASP A 336 36.38 -8.46 -25.82
CA ASP A 336 37.00 -8.96 -27.05
C ASP A 336 37.43 -10.44 -26.89
N THR A 337 37.83 -10.86 -25.68
CA THR A 337 38.31 -12.22 -25.41
C THR A 337 37.22 -13.19 -25.05
N TYR A 338 36.24 -12.77 -24.21
CA TYR A 338 35.25 -13.66 -23.59
C TYR A 338 33.82 -13.36 -24.04
N GLY A 339 33.64 -12.35 -24.90
CA GLY A 339 32.33 -11.93 -25.41
C GLY A 339 31.57 -10.99 -24.47
N HIS A 340 30.59 -10.26 -25.03
CA HIS A 340 29.79 -9.26 -24.30
C HIS A 340 29.01 -9.83 -23.12
N ALA A 341 28.54 -11.07 -23.20
CA ALA A 341 27.80 -11.71 -22.09
C ALA A 341 28.69 -11.85 -20.82
N THR A 342 29.98 -12.13 -21.00
CA THR A 342 30.96 -12.16 -19.91
C THR A 342 31.26 -10.76 -19.39
N GLY A 343 31.34 -9.77 -20.26
CA GLY A 343 31.46 -8.36 -19.86
C GLY A 343 30.25 -7.89 -19.02
N ASP A 344 29.05 -8.26 -19.42
CA ASP A 344 27.84 -7.96 -18.66
C ASP A 344 27.83 -8.60 -17.25
N LEU A 345 28.34 -9.84 -17.17
CA LEU A 345 28.53 -10.51 -15.87
C LEU A 345 29.54 -9.76 -14.99
N VAL A 346 30.69 -9.34 -15.57
CA VAL A 346 31.71 -8.57 -14.87
C VAL A 346 31.14 -7.26 -14.34
N LEU A 347 30.38 -6.52 -15.16
CA LEU A 347 29.70 -5.28 -14.73
C LEU A 347 28.73 -5.51 -13.57
N THR A 348 27.96 -6.59 -13.63
CA THR A 348 26.99 -6.93 -12.59
C THR A 348 27.69 -7.30 -11.27
N VAL A 349 28.72 -8.13 -11.32
CA VAL A 349 29.53 -8.51 -10.15
C VAL A 349 30.24 -7.30 -9.57
N PHE A 350 30.85 -6.46 -10.41
CA PHE A 350 31.50 -5.23 -9.99
C PHE A 350 30.53 -4.28 -9.25
N ALA A 351 29.38 -3.98 -9.85
CA ALA A 351 28.39 -3.12 -9.24
C ALA A 351 27.91 -3.66 -7.87
N ASN A 352 27.78 -4.99 -7.74
CA ASN A 352 27.40 -5.62 -6.48
C ASN A 352 28.52 -5.49 -5.41
N ILE A 353 29.78 -5.68 -5.80
CA ILE A 353 30.93 -5.49 -4.89
C ILE A 353 30.96 -4.05 -4.38
N VAL A 354 30.84 -3.06 -5.27
CA VAL A 354 30.82 -1.66 -4.88
C VAL A 354 29.66 -1.40 -3.93
N ARG A 355 28.43 -1.79 -4.30
CA ARG A 355 27.23 -1.57 -3.49
C ARG A 355 27.32 -2.18 -2.09
N THR A 356 27.85 -3.40 -1.95
CA THR A 356 28.03 -4.06 -0.66
C THR A 356 29.15 -3.46 0.19
N SER A 357 30.02 -2.67 -0.44
CA SER A 357 31.09 -1.92 0.22
C SER A 357 30.64 -0.53 0.70
N LEU A 358 29.41 -0.12 0.40
CA LEU A 358 28.85 1.19 0.69
C LEU A 358 27.77 1.10 1.77
N ARG A 359 27.46 2.25 2.39
CA ARG A 359 26.34 2.43 3.34
C ARG A 359 25.07 2.75 2.58
N ASP A 360 23.92 2.70 3.27
CA ASP A 360 22.61 3.00 2.67
C ASP A 360 22.50 4.47 2.21
N ASP A 361 23.21 5.40 2.85
CA ASP A 361 23.22 6.83 2.50
C ASP A 361 24.21 7.17 1.38
N ASP A 362 25.10 6.24 0.99
CA ASP A 362 26.04 6.43 -0.09
C ASP A 362 25.35 6.28 -1.46
N VAL A 363 25.74 7.11 -2.43
CA VAL A 363 25.14 7.12 -3.76
C VAL A 363 26.07 6.46 -4.76
N ILE A 364 25.59 5.44 -5.48
CA ILE A 364 26.32 4.78 -6.57
C ILE A 364 25.52 4.83 -7.87
N GLY A 365 26.20 5.11 -9.01
CA GLY A 365 25.61 5.06 -10.33
C GLY A 365 26.60 4.61 -11.42
N ARG A 366 26.05 4.04 -12.51
CA ARG A 366 26.78 3.75 -13.72
C ARG A 366 26.69 4.95 -14.66
N LEU A 367 27.85 5.53 -15.01
CA LEU A 367 27.92 6.75 -15.80
C LEU A 367 28.01 6.48 -17.30
N GLY A 368 28.50 5.30 -17.70
CA GLY A 368 28.57 4.85 -19.08
C GLY A 368 29.56 3.70 -19.23
N GLY A 369 29.33 2.77 -20.16
CA GLY A 369 30.24 1.65 -20.41
C GLY A 369 30.64 0.91 -19.13
N GLU A 370 31.93 1.00 -18.80
CA GLU A 370 32.58 0.44 -17.61
C GLU A 370 32.79 1.45 -16.47
N GLU A 371 32.29 2.68 -16.62
CA GLU A 371 32.50 3.78 -15.67
C GLU A 371 31.37 3.86 -14.61
N PHE A 372 31.77 4.00 -13.35
CA PHE A 372 30.88 4.17 -12.22
C PHE A 372 31.27 5.42 -11.41
N GLY A 373 30.25 6.08 -10.87
CA GLY A 373 30.39 7.20 -9.92
C GLY A 373 29.91 6.80 -8.54
N VAL A 374 30.58 7.28 -7.51
CA VAL A 374 30.17 7.12 -6.11
C VAL A 374 30.26 8.47 -5.41
N LEU A 375 29.25 8.81 -4.60
CA LEU A 375 29.28 9.95 -3.71
C LEU A 375 29.06 9.45 -2.27
N LEU A 376 29.95 9.86 -1.38
CA LEU A 376 30.00 9.49 0.03
C LEU A 376 29.72 10.73 0.88
N PRO A 377 28.49 10.92 1.43
CA PRO A 377 28.21 11.99 2.38
C PRO A 377 28.90 11.73 3.72
N TYR A 378 29.19 12.79 4.47
CA TYR A 378 29.87 12.73 5.77
C TYR A 378 31.19 11.94 5.72
N CYS A 379 31.91 12.02 4.62
CA CYS A 379 33.11 11.22 4.38
C CYS A 379 34.31 12.12 4.13
N THR A 380 35.31 12.00 5.02
CA THR A 380 36.59 12.70 4.88
C THR A 380 37.41 12.10 3.73
N LYS A 381 38.42 12.84 3.27
CA LYS A 381 39.36 12.37 2.24
C LYS A 381 40.02 11.04 2.63
N THR A 382 40.43 10.91 3.89
CA THR A 382 41.09 9.70 4.40
C THR A 382 40.14 8.50 4.42
N ASP A 383 38.89 8.71 4.88
CA ASP A 383 37.90 7.64 4.91
C ASP A 383 37.50 7.20 3.50
N GLY A 384 37.35 8.16 2.59
CA GLY A 384 37.09 7.89 1.19
C GLY A 384 38.19 7.03 0.56
N ARG A 385 39.45 7.36 0.82
CA ARG A 385 40.59 6.53 0.34
C ARG A 385 40.52 5.10 0.87
N ASN A 386 40.21 4.93 2.18
CA ASN A 386 40.09 3.61 2.78
C ASN A 386 38.98 2.78 2.16
N ILE A 387 37.83 3.42 1.86
CA ILE A 387 36.71 2.77 1.17
C ILE A 387 37.11 2.38 -0.27
N ALA A 388 37.74 3.27 -1.01
CA ALA A 388 38.22 3.00 -2.36
C ALA A 388 39.22 1.85 -2.41
N GLU A 389 40.20 1.82 -1.49
CA GLU A 389 41.19 0.74 -1.40
C GLU A 389 40.52 -0.60 -1.03
N ARG A 390 39.48 -0.58 -0.18
CA ARG A 390 38.68 -1.77 0.12
C ARG A 390 37.97 -2.29 -1.12
N ILE A 391 37.29 -1.42 -1.88
CA ILE A 391 36.65 -1.79 -3.14
C ILE A 391 37.64 -2.37 -4.10
N ARG A 392 38.79 -1.69 -4.35
CA ARG A 392 39.83 -2.15 -5.24
C ARG A 392 40.34 -3.56 -4.91
N LYS A 393 40.62 -3.79 -3.61
CA LYS A 393 41.09 -5.11 -3.13
C LYS A 393 40.05 -6.18 -3.30
N MET A 394 38.78 -5.88 -3.00
CA MET A 394 37.67 -6.83 -3.16
C MET A 394 37.46 -7.20 -4.62
N VAL A 395 37.49 -6.23 -5.53
CA VAL A 395 37.37 -6.49 -6.96
C VAL A 395 38.53 -7.39 -7.44
N ALA A 396 39.78 -7.06 -7.09
CA ALA A 396 40.95 -7.83 -7.49
C ALA A 396 40.99 -9.26 -6.92
N ALA A 397 40.35 -9.47 -5.74
CA ALA A 397 40.31 -10.78 -5.07
C ALA A 397 39.11 -11.65 -5.51
N THR A 398 38.14 -11.07 -6.22
CA THR A 398 36.94 -11.81 -6.62
C THR A 398 37.17 -12.57 -7.91
N ALA A 399 37.07 -13.90 -7.86
CA ALA A 399 37.04 -14.75 -9.05
C ALA A 399 35.60 -14.73 -9.62
N ILE A 400 35.48 -14.38 -10.90
CA ILE A 400 34.20 -14.35 -11.62
C ILE A 400 34.12 -15.59 -12.49
N THR A 401 33.31 -16.56 -12.12
CA THR A 401 33.11 -17.80 -12.88
C THR A 401 32.39 -17.52 -14.20
N ILE A 402 33.00 -17.79 -15.32
CA ILE A 402 32.44 -17.53 -16.64
C ILE A 402 31.59 -18.72 -17.14
N PRO A 403 30.54 -18.48 -17.95
CA PRO A 403 29.61 -19.52 -18.40
C PRO A 403 30.27 -20.69 -19.15
N ASN A 404 31.39 -20.44 -19.82
CA ASN A 404 32.13 -21.45 -20.59
C ASN A 404 33.18 -22.23 -19.77
N GLY A 405 33.15 -22.07 -18.45
CA GLY A 405 34.10 -22.67 -17.52
C GLY A 405 35.40 -21.86 -17.35
N GLY A 406 35.90 -21.88 -16.12
CA GLY A 406 37.06 -21.09 -15.70
C GLY A 406 36.69 -19.82 -14.93
N ASP A 407 37.69 -19.22 -14.30
CA ASP A 407 37.56 -18.02 -13.50
C ASP A 407 38.30 -16.84 -14.15
N LEU A 408 37.67 -15.68 -14.16
CA LEU A 408 38.21 -14.40 -14.61
C LEU A 408 38.47 -13.51 -13.40
N SER A 409 39.60 -12.83 -13.36
CA SER A 409 39.88 -11.75 -12.41
C SER A 409 39.87 -10.41 -13.13
N ALA A 410 39.20 -9.44 -12.54
CA ALA A 410 39.15 -8.05 -13.00
C ALA A 410 39.82 -7.14 -11.96
N THR A 411 40.37 -6.02 -12.40
CA THR A 411 40.87 -4.96 -11.53
C THR A 411 40.15 -3.64 -11.81
N VAL A 412 40.29 -2.68 -10.93
CA VAL A 412 39.64 -1.37 -11.03
C VAL A 412 40.65 -0.26 -10.74
N SER A 413 40.64 0.80 -11.53
CA SER A 413 41.27 2.07 -11.23
C SER A 413 40.26 3.02 -10.62
N ILE A 414 40.67 3.76 -9.60
CA ILE A 414 39.76 4.65 -8.85
C ILE A 414 40.42 6.03 -8.69
N GLY A 415 39.69 7.08 -9.04
CA GLY A 415 40.07 8.45 -8.77
C GLY A 415 39.16 9.08 -7.72
N ILE A 416 39.73 9.83 -6.78
CA ILE A 416 39.03 10.43 -5.66
C ILE A 416 39.17 11.95 -5.66
N SER A 417 38.10 12.63 -5.33
CA SER A 417 38.07 14.06 -5.02
C SER A 417 37.22 14.30 -3.80
N SER A 418 37.68 15.15 -2.89
CA SER A 418 36.96 15.47 -1.63
C SER A 418 36.76 16.96 -1.46
N SER A 419 35.70 17.34 -0.76
CA SER A 419 35.39 18.68 -0.32
C SER A 419 35.17 18.72 1.20
N GLU A 420 35.84 19.64 1.88
CA GLU A 420 35.73 19.80 3.34
C GLU A 420 34.76 20.96 3.66
N GLY A 421 33.45 20.73 3.45
CA GLY A 421 32.38 21.63 3.92
C GLY A 421 32.22 22.97 3.18
N SER A 422 32.90 23.18 2.04
CA SER A 422 32.67 24.34 1.18
C SER A 422 31.64 24.03 0.09
N LEU A 423 30.88 25.07 -0.35
CA LEU A 423 30.00 24.98 -1.53
C LEU A 423 30.82 24.46 -2.72
N SER A 424 30.65 23.19 -3.06
CA SER A 424 31.31 22.54 -4.20
C SER A 424 30.27 22.14 -5.23
N ASP A 425 30.59 22.39 -6.50
CA ASP A 425 29.79 21.89 -7.63
C ASP A 425 30.11 20.40 -7.85
N LEU A 426 29.08 19.57 -7.97
CA LEU A 426 29.22 18.14 -8.27
C LEU A 426 30.05 17.89 -9.53
N ASN A 427 29.84 18.70 -10.58
CA ASN A 427 30.58 18.55 -11.83
C ASN A 427 32.08 18.83 -11.64
N LEU A 428 32.45 19.78 -10.79
CA LEU A 428 33.83 20.06 -10.45
C LEU A 428 34.47 18.89 -9.70
N LEU A 429 33.76 18.31 -8.70
CA LEU A 429 34.26 17.16 -7.95
C LEU A 429 34.41 15.93 -8.85
N LEU A 430 33.46 15.67 -9.73
CA LEU A 430 33.54 14.58 -10.71
C LEU A 430 34.68 14.79 -11.68
N SER A 431 34.90 16.01 -12.19
CA SER A 431 36.02 16.32 -13.09
C SER A 431 37.38 16.11 -12.43
N ARG A 432 37.53 16.48 -11.15
CA ARG A 432 38.74 16.24 -10.38
C ARG A 432 38.98 14.74 -10.14
N ALA A 433 37.91 14.01 -9.77
CA ALA A 433 37.98 12.56 -9.59
C ALA A 433 38.34 11.85 -10.92
N ASP A 434 37.85 12.33 -12.06
CA ASP A 434 38.16 11.81 -13.38
C ASP A 434 39.65 12.06 -13.75
N ALA A 435 40.17 13.25 -13.45
CA ALA A 435 41.60 13.54 -13.62
C ALA A 435 42.48 12.63 -12.75
N ALA A 436 42.08 12.33 -11.52
CA ALA A 436 42.77 11.37 -10.66
C ALA A 436 42.64 9.92 -11.21
N LEU A 437 41.47 9.51 -11.72
CA LEU A 437 41.29 8.23 -12.39
C LEU A 437 42.18 8.07 -13.60
N TYR A 438 42.30 9.11 -14.42
CA TYR A 438 43.22 9.12 -15.55
C TYR A 438 44.69 8.91 -15.10
N SER A 439 45.09 9.56 -14.00
CA SER A 439 46.40 9.37 -13.39
C SER A 439 46.62 7.92 -12.92
N ALA A 440 45.60 7.31 -12.28
CA ALA A 440 45.62 5.91 -11.85
C ALA A 440 45.83 4.96 -13.04
N LYS A 441 45.11 5.19 -14.15
CA LYS A 441 45.26 4.40 -15.39
C LYS A 441 46.65 4.51 -15.99
N ARG A 442 47.25 5.72 -16.01
CA ARG A 442 48.64 5.97 -16.53
C ARG A 442 49.71 5.37 -15.62
N ALA A 443 49.52 5.40 -14.31
CA ALA A 443 50.50 4.90 -13.34
C ALA A 443 50.55 3.36 -13.24
N GLY A 444 49.79 2.63 -14.07
CA GLY A 444 49.83 1.17 -14.15
C GLY A 444 48.55 0.45 -13.76
N ARG A 445 47.44 1.18 -13.57
CA ARG A 445 46.09 0.64 -13.21
C ARG A 445 46.06 -0.02 -11.83
N ASN A 446 44.90 -0.64 -11.49
CA ASN A 446 44.66 -1.33 -10.23
C ASN A 446 45.15 -0.54 -9.00
N ARG A 447 44.74 0.73 -8.92
CA ARG A 447 45.14 1.65 -7.85
C ARG A 447 44.13 2.75 -7.60
N VAL A 448 44.33 3.42 -6.49
CA VAL A 448 43.58 4.60 -6.09
C VAL A 448 44.50 5.82 -6.17
N GLU A 449 44.06 6.85 -6.89
CA GLU A 449 44.75 8.15 -6.97
C GLU A 449 43.82 9.27 -6.49
N GLU A 450 44.39 10.35 -6.01
CA GLU A 450 43.68 11.48 -5.42
C GLU A 450 44.02 12.79 -6.12
N CYS A 451 43.03 13.68 -6.19
CA CYS A 451 43.23 15.04 -6.64
C CYS A 451 43.21 16.02 -5.46
#